data_4cb48eb5dd9555b00ba3b51b83a8e8d0
#
_entry.id   4cb48eb5dd9555b00ba3b51b83a8e8d0
#
_cell.length_a   1.000
_cell.length_b   1.000
_cell.length_c   1.000
_cell.angle_alpha   90.00
_cell.angle_beta   90.00
_cell.angle_gamma   90.00
#
_symmetry.space_group_name_H-M   'P 1'
#
loop_
_entity.id
_entity.type
_entity.pdbx_description
1 polymer ?
#
loop_
_entity_poly.entity_id
_entity_poly.type
_entity_poly.pdbx_seq_one_letter_code
_entity_poly.pdbx_strand_id
1 'polypeptide(L)'
;MQYSKANLIRRIRKGEALEYLFFWGHQPSPDGKVTASCLSQWWQCEFTDGDLRYVCAEQFMMAEKARCFHDEFTLHRILAEKNPAAIKKLGRQVRNFSPVLWDEKKCAIVIEGNFLKFSQNLALRDFLLATGDTILVEASPYDCIWGIGLRKDNPDSRDPEKWHGENLLGFALMEVRDLLRTNTVSALSPAEQIVAELAKIGIYSGNPDFTEQLRQGNWDDEQFELLLQTLKKNKATFDRLPDAVKILLGLYIELPNQMLGYIERSTGEEQKQLYEKYFDLLSVEDVESTLIRLKCAAIHRKRKE
;
A
#
# COMPACT_ATOMS: atom_id res chain seq x y z
N MET A 1 9.61 -4.96 -2.77
CA MET A 1 9.31 -5.86 -1.63
C MET A 1 10.59 -6.43 -1.05
N GLN A 2 10.65 -6.54 0.28
CA GLN A 2 11.79 -7.14 1.02
C GLN A 2 11.78 -8.67 0.88
N TYR A 3 10.61 -9.27 0.71
CA TYR A 3 10.44 -10.70 0.51
C TYR A 3 10.36 -11.07 -0.98
N SER A 4 10.99 -12.18 -1.36
CA SER A 4 10.94 -12.72 -2.71
C SER A 4 11.29 -14.21 -2.73
N LYS A 5 10.88 -14.91 -3.79
CA LYS A 5 11.26 -16.31 -4.04
C LYS A 5 12.78 -16.50 -4.00
N ALA A 6 13.54 -15.61 -4.67
CA ALA A 6 15.00 -15.64 -4.66
C ALA A 6 15.59 -15.44 -3.24
N ASN A 7 14.96 -14.62 -2.40
CA ASN A 7 15.37 -14.44 -1.02
C ASN A 7 15.16 -15.73 -0.21
N LEU A 8 14.01 -16.39 -0.34
CA LEU A 8 13.74 -17.67 0.36
C LEU A 8 14.73 -18.76 -0.04
N ILE A 9 14.98 -18.92 -1.34
CA ILE A 9 15.97 -19.89 -1.85
C ILE A 9 17.34 -19.65 -1.24
N ARG A 10 17.77 -18.38 -1.14
CA ARG A 10 19.06 -18.02 -0.52
C ARG A 10 19.10 -18.36 0.97
N ARG A 11 18.02 -18.15 1.72
CA ARG A 11 17.90 -18.49 3.13
C ARG A 11 18.00 -20.00 3.36
N ILE A 12 17.28 -20.79 2.55
CA ILE A 12 17.33 -22.26 2.60
C ILE A 12 18.74 -22.79 2.27
N ARG A 13 19.39 -22.25 1.25
CA ARG A 13 20.77 -22.63 0.88
C ARG A 13 21.80 -22.30 1.98
N LYS A 14 21.49 -21.36 2.88
CA LYS A 14 22.28 -21.07 4.08
C LYS A 14 21.96 -21.97 5.26
N GLY A 15 21.07 -22.95 5.10
CA GLY A 15 20.68 -23.91 6.14
C GLY A 15 19.58 -23.40 7.09
N GLU A 16 18.89 -22.33 6.74
CA GLU A 16 17.79 -21.82 7.56
C GLU A 16 16.55 -22.73 7.41
N ALA A 17 16.02 -23.20 8.55
CA ALA A 17 14.77 -23.93 8.58
C ALA A 17 13.59 -22.95 8.51
N LEU A 18 12.75 -23.07 7.49
CA LEU A 18 11.60 -22.18 7.29
C LEU A 18 10.29 -22.93 7.58
N GLU A 19 9.43 -22.25 8.35
CA GLU A 19 8.05 -22.70 8.56
C GLU A 19 7.13 -22.06 7.51
N TYR A 20 6.14 -22.84 7.05
CA TYR A 20 5.22 -22.41 5.99
C TYR A 20 3.77 -22.49 6.45
N LEU A 21 3.00 -21.43 6.22
CA LEU A 21 1.56 -21.39 6.32
C LEU A 21 0.97 -21.30 4.91
N PHE A 22 0.37 -22.39 4.46
CA PHE A 22 -0.29 -22.46 3.16
C PHE A 22 -1.74 -22.00 3.28
N PHE A 23 -2.16 -21.12 2.38
CA PHE A 23 -3.54 -20.70 2.26
C PHE A 23 -4.01 -20.76 0.81
N TRP A 24 -5.28 -21.03 0.64
CA TRP A 24 -6.01 -20.98 -0.63
C TRP A 24 -7.51 -21.11 -0.34
N GLY A 25 -8.33 -20.44 -1.18
CA GLY A 25 -9.78 -20.33 -0.94
C GLY A 25 -10.11 -19.15 -0.02
N HIS A 26 -11.39 -18.79 0.01
CA HIS A 26 -11.87 -17.59 0.69
C HIS A 26 -13.13 -17.83 1.50
N GLN A 27 -13.50 -19.10 1.75
CA GLN A 27 -14.71 -19.43 2.49
C GLN A 27 -14.46 -19.30 3.99
N PRO A 28 -15.40 -18.70 4.75
CA PRO A 28 -15.37 -18.73 6.21
C PRO A 28 -15.39 -20.15 6.75
N SER A 29 -14.81 -20.35 7.92
CA SER A 29 -14.96 -21.60 8.65
C SER A 29 -16.40 -21.80 9.10
N PRO A 30 -16.95 -23.03 9.09
CA PRO A 30 -18.32 -23.30 9.54
C PRO A 30 -18.61 -22.89 10.99
N ASP A 31 -17.59 -22.85 11.84
CA ASP A 31 -17.68 -22.41 13.25
C ASP A 31 -17.49 -20.90 13.44
N GLY A 32 -17.40 -20.13 12.35
CA GLY A 32 -17.22 -18.67 12.35
C GLY A 32 -15.84 -18.18 12.74
N LYS A 33 -14.88 -19.08 12.99
CA LYS A 33 -13.52 -18.67 13.33
C LYS A 33 -12.76 -18.13 12.12
N VAL A 34 -11.90 -17.15 12.36
CA VAL A 34 -10.96 -16.66 11.37
C VAL A 34 -9.89 -17.72 11.14
N THR A 35 -9.68 -18.11 9.89
CA THR A 35 -8.69 -19.10 9.46
C THR A 35 -7.81 -18.52 8.36
N ALA A 36 -6.85 -19.29 7.87
CA ALA A 36 -5.95 -18.87 6.79
C ALA A 36 -6.66 -18.43 5.49
N SER A 37 -7.95 -18.79 5.31
CA SER A 37 -8.76 -18.30 4.19
C SER A 37 -8.95 -16.78 4.22
N CYS A 38 -8.82 -16.13 5.37
CA CYS A 38 -8.87 -14.67 5.49
C CYS A 38 -7.71 -13.96 4.77
N LEU A 39 -6.61 -14.67 4.49
CA LEU A 39 -5.47 -14.16 3.74
C LEU A 39 -5.76 -13.97 2.24
N SER A 40 -6.81 -14.63 1.73
CA SER A 40 -7.24 -14.49 0.33
C SER A 40 -7.67 -13.05 0.00
N GLN A 41 -7.33 -12.61 -1.22
CA GLN A 41 -7.83 -11.36 -1.80
C GLN A 41 -9.38 -11.36 -1.93
N TRP A 42 -9.98 -12.55 -2.03
CA TRP A 42 -11.43 -12.73 -2.20
C TRP A 42 -12.20 -12.84 -0.89
N TRP A 43 -11.52 -12.83 0.25
CA TRP A 43 -12.19 -12.83 1.54
C TRP A 43 -13.07 -11.60 1.68
N GLN A 44 -14.36 -11.84 1.97
CA GLN A 44 -15.37 -10.80 2.15
C GLN A 44 -15.16 -10.10 3.50
N CYS A 45 -14.74 -8.86 3.45
CA CYS A 45 -14.67 -7.94 4.59
C CYS A 45 -14.69 -6.51 4.08
N GLU A 46 -15.38 -5.64 4.77
CA GLU A 46 -15.43 -4.23 4.42
C GLU A 46 -14.22 -3.50 4.99
N PHE A 47 -13.68 -2.58 4.19
CA PHE A 47 -12.70 -1.58 4.60
C PHE A 47 -12.83 -0.34 3.72
N THR A 48 -12.24 0.77 4.14
CA THR A 48 -12.35 2.06 3.45
C THR A 48 -10.97 2.59 3.06
N ASP A 49 -10.97 3.40 2.00
CA ASP A 49 -9.89 4.27 1.61
C ASP A 49 -10.50 5.64 1.31
N GLY A 50 -10.27 6.62 2.19
CA GLY A 50 -11.02 7.86 2.21
C GLY A 50 -12.53 7.62 2.28
N ASP A 51 -13.27 8.20 1.36
CA ASP A 51 -14.74 8.06 1.26
C ASP A 51 -15.18 6.76 0.55
N LEU A 52 -14.25 6.01 -0.03
CA LEU A 52 -14.56 4.81 -0.79
C LEU A 52 -14.56 3.57 0.11
N ARG A 53 -15.58 2.72 -0.10
CA ARG A 53 -15.73 1.44 0.60
C ARG A 53 -15.51 0.29 -0.35
N TYR A 54 -14.74 -0.68 0.11
CA TYR A 54 -14.43 -1.91 -0.61
C TYR A 54 -14.95 -3.13 0.15
N VAL A 55 -15.39 -4.16 -0.57
CA VAL A 55 -15.94 -5.40 0.01
C VAL A 55 -14.92 -6.53 0.10
N CYS A 56 -13.78 -6.40 -0.55
CA CYS A 56 -12.65 -7.33 -0.49
C CYS A 56 -11.41 -6.69 -1.12
N ALA A 57 -10.24 -7.25 -0.83
CA ALA A 57 -8.96 -6.73 -1.36
C ALA A 57 -8.83 -6.89 -2.90
N GLU A 58 -9.49 -7.87 -3.51
CA GLU A 58 -9.59 -7.99 -4.98
C GLU A 58 -10.28 -6.77 -5.60
N GLN A 59 -11.33 -6.25 -4.95
CA GLN A 59 -12.03 -5.06 -5.46
C GLN A 59 -11.11 -3.83 -5.43
N PHE A 60 -10.38 -3.63 -4.35
CA PHE A 60 -9.38 -2.57 -4.25
C PHE A 60 -8.33 -2.70 -5.36
N MET A 61 -7.70 -3.86 -5.48
CA MET A 61 -6.67 -4.11 -6.49
C MET A 61 -7.17 -3.85 -7.92
N MET A 62 -8.40 -4.28 -8.26
CA MET A 62 -8.95 -4.08 -9.59
C MET A 62 -9.38 -2.63 -9.83
N ALA A 63 -9.86 -1.93 -8.79
CA ALA A 63 -10.17 -0.51 -8.86
C ALA A 63 -8.90 0.32 -9.10
N GLU A 64 -7.85 0.06 -8.35
CA GLU A 64 -6.54 0.71 -8.53
C GLU A 64 -5.94 0.41 -9.91
N LYS A 65 -6.11 -0.82 -10.40
CA LYS A 65 -5.74 -1.14 -11.79
C LYS A 65 -6.48 -0.26 -12.80
N ALA A 66 -7.79 -0.10 -12.65
CA ALA A 66 -8.57 0.75 -13.55
C ALA A 66 -8.13 2.23 -13.46
N ARG A 67 -7.80 2.72 -12.26
CA ARG A 67 -7.23 4.07 -12.06
C ARG A 67 -5.87 4.23 -12.74
N CYS A 68 -4.97 3.25 -12.59
CA CYS A 68 -3.66 3.28 -13.24
C CYS A 68 -3.74 3.47 -14.76
N PHE A 69 -4.81 2.98 -15.38
CA PHE A 69 -5.00 3.05 -16.84
C PHE A 69 -6.10 4.05 -17.26
N HIS A 70 -6.55 4.91 -16.33
CA HIS A 70 -7.56 5.94 -16.58
C HIS A 70 -8.87 5.40 -17.18
N ASP A 71 -9.27 4.18 -16.81
CA ASP A 71 -10.52 3.57 -17.27
C ASP A 71 -11.64 3.78 -16.24
N GLU A 72 -12.17 5.00 -16.20
CA GLU A 72 -13.25 5.39 -15.30
C GLU A 72 -14.52 4.54 -15.50
N PHE A 73 -14.81 4.13 -16.73
CA PHE A 73 -15.97 3.29 -17.01
C PHE A 73 -15.87 1.92 -16.31
N THR A 74 -14.73 1.26 -16.43
CA THR A 74 -14.50 -0.03 -15.78
C THR A 74 -14.35 0.15 -14.26
N LEU A 75 -13.74 1.25 -13.79
CA LEU A 75 -13.64 1.60 -12.37
C LEU A 75 -15.02 1.63 -11.70
N HIS A 76 -15.96 2.38 -12.25
CA HIS A 76 -17.32 2.48 -11.68
C HIS A 76 -18.02 1.11 -11.61
N ARG A 77 -17.83 0.25 -12.61
CA ARG A 77 -18.39 -1.10 -12.61
C ARG A 77 -17.76 -1.99 -11.55
N ILE A 78 -16.45 -1.88 -11.35
CA ILE A 78 -15.73 -2.60 -10.30
C ILE A 78 -16.23 -2.18 -8.91
N LEU A 79 -16.35 -0.87 -8.67
CA LEU A 79 -16.81 -0.35 -7.38
C LEU A 79 -18.27 -0.73 -7.06
N ALA A 80 -19.10 -0.91 -8.07
CA ALA A 80 -20.51 -1.33 -7.91
C ALA A 80 -20.66 -2.86 -7.70
N GLU A 81 -19.68 -3.67 -8.09
CA GLU A 81 -19.73 -5.12 -8.05
C GLU A 81 -19.31 -5.64 -6.65
N LYS A 82 -19.99 -6.69 -6.18
CA LYS A 82 -19.69 -7.31 -4.87
C LYS A 82 -19.13 -8.73 -4.97
N ASN A 83 -19.27 -9.37 -6.12
CA ASN A 83 -18.78 -10.74 -6.32
C ASN A 83 -17.31 -10.72 -6.77
N PRO A 84 -16.36 -11.30 -6.01
CA PRO A 84 -14.93 -11.25 -6.34
C PRO A 84 -14.58 -11.84 -7.72
N ALA A 85 -15.29 -12.89 -8.16
CA ALA A 85 -15.05 -13.48 -9.48
C ALA A 85 -15.46 -12.52 -10.61
N ALA A 86 -16.60 -11.82 -10.44
CA ALA A 86 -17.05 -10.80 -11.38
C ALA A 86 -16.11 -9.58 -11.38
N ILE A 87 -15.65 -9.14 -10.19
CA ILE A 87 -14.66 -8.08 -10.02
C ILE A 87 -13.36 -8.42 -10.78
N LYS A 88 -12.83 -9.64 -10.60
CA LYS A 88 -11.64 -10.11 -11.33
C LYS A 88 -11.86 -10.12 -12.84
N LYS A 89 -13.06 -10.51 -13.29
CA LYS A 89 -13.43 -10.49 -14.72
C LYS A 89 -13.44 -9.07 -15.27
N LEU A 90 -13.97 -8.09 -14.52
CA LEU A 90 -13.95 -6.67 -14.88
C LEU A 90 -12.52 -6.13 -14.94
N GLY A 91 -11.67 -6.46 -13.98
CA GLY A 91 -10.27 -6.08 -13.97
C GLY A 91 -9.45 -6.59 -15.16
N ARG A 92 -9.89 -7.70 -15.81
CA ARG A 92 -9.31 -8.17 -17.07
C ARG A 92 -9.78 -7.37 -18.28
N GLN A 93 -10.85 -6.58 -18.16
CA GLN A 93 -11.43 -5.75 -19.21
C GLN A 93 -10.94 -4.31 -19.16
N VAL A 94 -10.06 -3.97 -18.22
CA VAL A 94 -9.48 -2.62 -18.10
C VAL A 94 -8.79 -2.26 -19.40
N ARG A 95 -9.21 -1.13 -19.98
CA ARG A 95 -8.72 -0.58 -21.25
C ARG A 95 -7.35 0.08 -21.05
N ASN A 96 -6.63 0.28 -22.15
CA ASN A 96 -5.29 0.90 -22.15
C ASN A 96 -4.27 0.18 -21.26
N PHE A 97 -4.48 -1.10 -21.01
CA PHE A 97 -3.63 -1.90 -20.13
C PHE A 97 -2.20 -2.02 -20.67
N SER A 98 -1.22 -1.67 -19.86
CA SER A 98 0.20 -1.88 -20.10
C SER A 98 0.74 -2.91 -19.09
N PRO A 99 1.21 -4.09 -19.52
CA PRO A 99 1.82 -5.07 -18.63
C PRO A 99 3.00 -4.50 -17.85
N VAL A 100 3.87 -3.73 -18.51
CA VAL A 100 5.06 -3.12 -17.90
C VAL A 100 4.67 -2.21 -16.74
N LEU A 101 3.79 -1.25 -16.98
CA LEU A 101 3.33 -0.32 -15.94
C LEU A 101 2.59 -1.05 -14.80
N TRP A 102 1.83 -2.10 -15.13
CA TRP A 102 1.15 -2.88 -14.11
C TRP A 102 2.13 -3.67 -13.25
N ASP A 103 3.15 -4.27 -13.85
CA ASP A 103 4.18 -5.03 -13.13
C ASP A 103 4.97 -4.16 -12.15
N GLU A 104 5.20 -2.90 -12.48
CA GLU A 104 5.83 -1.92 -11.59
C GLU A 104 4.95 -1.57 -10.37
N LYS A 105 3.62 -1.48 -10.55
CA LYS A 105 2.70 -0.97 -9.53
C LYS A 105 1.95 -2.02 -8.71
N LYS A 106 1.72 -3.20 -9.29
CA LYS A 106 0.81 -4.22 -8.72
C LYS A 106 1.14 -4.61 -7.29
N CYS A 107 2.42 -4.73 -6.94
CA CYS A 107 2.83 -5.16 -5.61
C CYS A 107 2.54 -4.09 -4.55
N ALA A 108 2.82 -2.82 -4.83
CA ALA A 108 2.50 -1.72 -3.93
C ALA A 108 0.99 -1.62 -3.68
N ILE A 109 0.19 -1.71 -4.75
CA ILE A 109 -1.27 -1.69 -4.67
C ILE A 109 -1.81 -2.84 -3.81
N VAL A 110 -1.26 -4.05 -3.95
CA VAL A 110 -1.71 -5.20 -3.15
C VAL A 110 -1.28 -5.07 -1.69
N ILE A 111 -0.10 -4.55 -1.41
CA ILE A 111 0.33 -4.24 -0.04
C ILE A 111 -0.62 -3.21 0.59
N GLU A 112 -0.91 -2.11 -0.09
CA GLU A 112 -1.81 -1.06 0.37
C GLU A 112 -3.22 -1.60 0.68
N GLY A 113 -3.86 -2.27 -0.27
CA GLY A 113 -5.20 -2.84 -0.09
C GLY A 113 -5.27 -3.86 1.04
N ASN A 114 -4.25 -4.69 1.21
CA ASN A 114 -4.18 -5.61 2.34
C ASN A 114 -3.89 -4.89 3.65
N PHE A 115 -3.05 -3.85 3.66
CA PHE A 115 -2.85 -3.05 4.85
C PHE A 115 -4.17 -2.41 5.31
N LEU A 116 -4.94 -1.79 4.42
CA LEU A 116 -6.27 -1.25 4.73
C LEU A 116 -7.22 -2.33 5.25
N LYS A 117 -7.26 -3.48 4.60
CA LYS A 117 -8.05 -4.64 5.02
C LYS A 117 -7.72 -5.09 6.44
N PHE A 118 -6.46 -5.34 6.73
CA PHE A 118 -6.05 -5.93 8.00
C PHE A 118 -5.97 -4.90 9.13
N SER A 119 -5.64 -3.64 8.86
CA SER A 119 -5.63 -2.58 9.87
C SER A 119 -7.03 -2.23 10.38
N GLN A 120 -8.04 -2.30 9.53
CA GLN A 120 -9.42 -1.94 9.84
C GLN A 120 -10.27 -3.12 10.36
N ASN A 121 -9.78 -4.37 10.27
CA ASN A 121 -10.48 -5.59 10.70
C ASN A 121 -9.67 -6.31 11.78
N LEU A 122 -9.94 -6.01 13.06
CA LEU A 122 -9.13 -6.46 14.20
C LEU A 122 -8.92 -7.97 14.24
N ALA A 123 -9.98 -8.77 14.05
CA ALA A 123 -9.87 -10.22 14.08
C ALA A 123 -8.96 -10.78 12.95
N LEU A 124 -8.98 -10.15 11.77
CA LEU A 124 -8.12 -10.51 10.65
C LEU A 124 -6.68 -10.08 10.93
N ARG A 125 -6.49 -8.87 11.49
CA ARG A 125 -5.18 -8.35 11.92
C ARG A 125 -4.53 -9.29 12.94
N ASP A 126 -5.27 -9.67 13.97
CA ASP A 126 -4.76 -10.53 15.02
C ASP A 126 -4.38 -11.91 14.47
N PHE A 127 -5.14 -12.46 13.52
CA PHE A 127 -4.78 -13.68 12.80
C PHE A 127 -3.45 -13.51 12.04
N LEU A 128 -3.31 -12.43 11.25
CA LEU A 128 -2.10 -12.19 10.46
C LEU A 128 -0.88 -12.00 11.36
N LEU A 129 -1.01 -11.25 12.45
CA LEU A 129 0.08 -11.05 13.43
C LEU A 129 0.46 -12.35 14.14
N ALA A 130 -0.51 -13.20 14.48
CA ALA A 130 -0.29 -14.51 15.12
C ALA A 130 0.47 -15.51 14.22
N THR A 131 0.59 -15.27 12.91
CA THR A 131 1.42 -16.11 12.03
C THR A 131 2.92 -15.99 12.31
N GLY A 132 3.36 -15.09 13.20
CA GLY A 132 4.76 -14.95 13.59
C GLY A 132 5.65 -14.69 12.36
N ASP A 133 6.77 -15.42 12.26
CA ASP A 133 7.72 -15.28 11.14
C ASP A 133 7.54 -16.35 10.06
N THR A 134 6.42 -17.08 10.13
CA THR A 134 6.06 -18.10 9.15
C THR A 134 5.96 -17.51 7.74
N ILE A 135 6.48 -18.22 6.76
CA ILE A 135 6.38 -17.88 5.35
C ILE A 135 4.93 -18.12 4.90
N LEU A 136 4.28 -17.07 4.44
CA LEU A 136 2.91 -17.15 3.91
C LEU A 136 2.95 -17.57 2.46
N VAL A 137 2.18 -18.61 2.09
CA VAL A 137 2.24 -19.22 0.76
C VAL A 137 0.84 -19.37 0.19
N GLU A 138 0.55 -18.67 -0.91
CA GLU A 138 -0.68 -18.88 -1.66
C GLU A 138 -0.56 -20.15 -2.51
N ALA A 139 -1.12 -21.25 -2.00
CA ALA A 139 -1.05 -22.57 -2.64
C ALA A 139 -2.15 -22.75 -3.70
N SER A 140 -2.27 -21.79 -4.61
CA SER A 140 -3.17 -21.85 -5.76
C SER A 140 -2.51 -22.60 -6.91
N PRO A 141 -3.12 -23.69 -7.40
CA PRO A 141 -2.58 -24.41 -8.55
C PRO A 141 -2.83 -23.69 -9.89
N TYR A 142 -3.63 -22.62 -9.88
CA TYR A 142 -4.05 -21.87 -11.06
C TYR A 142 -3.45 -20.47 -11.16
N ASP A 143 -2.70 -20.03 -10.16
CA ASP A 143 -2.13 -18.69 -10.13
C ASP A 143 -0.60 -18.76 -9.96
N CYS A 144 0.12 -18.44 -11.03
CA CYS A 144 1.58 -18.42 -11.04
C CYS A 144 2.16 -17.02 -10.77
N ILE A 145 1.32 -16.01 -10.57
CA ILE A 145 1.76 -14.65 -10.23
C ILE A 145 1.63 -14.42 -8.73
N TRP A 146 0.41 -14.50 -8.22
CA TRP A 146 0.12 -14.27 -6.82
C TRP A 146 0.37 -15.50 -5.94
N GLY A 147 0.16 -16.70 -6.49
CA GLY A 147 0.42 -17.98 -5.84
C GLY A 147 1.67 -18.69 -6.35
N ILE A 148 1.86 -19.90 -5.85
CA ILE A 148 3.01 -20.76 -6.20
C ILE A 148 2.76 -21.68 -7.40
N GLY A 149 1.56 -21.70 -7.99
CA GLY A 149 1.19 -22.61 -9.09
C GLY A 149 1.11 -24.08 -8.68
N LEU A 150 1.09 -24.40 -7.38
CA LEU A 150 1.01 -25.72 -6.80
C LEU A 150 -0.03 -25.77 -5.69
N ARG A 151 -0.61 -26.94 -5.45
CA ARG A 151 -1.46 -27.20 -4.28
C ARG A 151 -0.59 -27.45 -3.05
N LYS A 152 -1.12 -27.17 -1.85
CA LYS A 152 -0.42 -27.37 -0.57
C LYS A 152 0.02 -28.83 -0.32
N ASP A 153 -0.71 -29.79 -0.87
CA ASP A 153 -0.44 -31.23 -0.76
C ASP A 153 0.56 -31.75 -1.80
N ASN A 154 1.01 -30.92 -2.71
CA ASN A 154 2.10 -31.25 -3.63
C ASN A 154 3.42 -31.38 -2.86
N PRO A 155 4.22 -32.45 -3.04
CA PRO A 155 5.49 -32.63 -2.33
C PRO A 155 6.47 -31.48 -2.56
N ASP A 156 6.39 -30.79 -3.69
CA ASP A 156 7.27 -29.68 -4.05
C ASP A 156 6.79 -28.32 -3.49
N SER A 157 5.65 -28.26 -2.81
CA SER A 157 5.09 -27.00 -2.29
C SER A 157 5.98 -26.33 -1.26
N ARG A 158 6.82 -27.10 -0.53
CA ARG A 158 7.75 -26.61 0.48
C ARG A 158 9.13 -26.24 -0.05
N ASP A 159 9.35 -26.44 -1.34
CA ASP A 159 10.60 -26.14 -2.01
C ASP A 159 10.41 -24.95 -2.98
N PRO A 160 10.82 -23.73 -2.61
CA PRO A 160 10.65 -22.57 -3.48
C PRO A 160 11.35 -22.71 -4.83
N GLU A 161 12.39 -23.53 -4.97
CA GLU A 161 13.06 -23.75 -6.26
C GLU A 161 12.13 -24.44 -7.26
N LYS A 162 11.17 -25.22 -6.77
CA LYS A 162 10.22 -25.98 -7.58
C LYS A 162 8.87 -25.30 -7.76
N TRP A 163 8.66 -24.14 -7.18
CA TRP A 163 7.42 -23.40 -7.38
C TRP A 163 7.27 -22.97 -8.83
N HIS A 164 6.09 -23.18 -9.40
CA HIS A 164 5.75 -22.73 -10.74
C HIS A 164 5.38 -21.24 -10.79
N GLY A 165 5.14 -20.61 -9.63
CA GLY A 165 4.74 -19.23 -9.48
C GLY A 165 5.62 -18.44 -8.52
N GLU A 166 5.31 -17.13 -8.40
CA GLU A 166 6.13 -16.14 -7.70
C GLU A 166 5.74 -15.91 -6.25
N ASN A 167 4.54 -16.37 -5.81
CA ASN A 167 4.00 -16.14 -4.45
C ASN A 167 3.90 -14.66 -4.05
N LEU A 168 3.62 -13.77 -4.98
CA LEU A 168 3.62 -12.33 -4.69
C LEU A 168 2.61 -11.94 -3.62
N LEU A 169 1.44 -12.62 -3.51
CA LEU A 169 0.48 -12.35 -2.45
C LEU A 169 1.02 -12.76 -1.07
N GLY A 170 1.63 -13.95 -0.97
CA GLY A 170 2.25 -14.37 0.29
C GLY A 170 3.29 -13.36 0.77
N PHE A 171 4.15 -12.88 -0.11
CA PHE A 171 5.16 -11.88 0.20
C PHE A 171 4.56 -10.51 0.55
N ALA A 172 3.55 -10.05 -0.18
CA ALA A 172 2.84 -8.82 0.14
C ALA A 172 2.20 -8.87 1.54
N LEU A 173 1.59 -10.00 1.92
CA LEU A 173 1.03 -10.20 3.25
C LEU A 173 2.09 -10.23 4.36
N MET A 174 3.28 -10.75 4.08
CA MET A 174 4.41 -10.69 5.01
C MET A 174 4.88 -9.25 5.23
N GLU A 175 4.97 -8.45 4.16
CA GLU A 175 5.24 -7.00 4.28
C GLU A 175 4.16 -6.31 5.12
N VAL A 176 2.88 -6.57 4.84
CA VAL A 176 1.75 -6.02 5.63
C VAL A 176 1.84 -6.44 7.10
N ARG A 177 2.18 -7.70 7.39
CA ARG A 177 2.36 -8.18 8.75
C ARG A 177 3.46 -7.40 9.49
N ASP A 178 4.58 -7.16 8.85
CA ASP A 178 5.68 -6.41 9.44
C ASP A 178 5.30 -4.95 9.68
N LEU A 179 4.57 -4.34 8.72
CA LEU A 179 4.03 -3.00 8.88
C LEU A 179 3.04 -2.91 10.07
N LEU A 180 2.16 -3.89 10.22
CA LEU A 180 1.21 -3.93 11.34
C LEU A 180 1.91 -4.17 12.68
N ARG A 181 2.99 -4.95 12.74
CA ARG A 181 3.81 -5.14 13.94
C ARG A 181 4.43 -3.84 14.42
N THR A 182 4.98 -3.04 13.51
CA THR A 182 5.55 -1.74 13.86
C THR A 182 4.48 -0.76 14.34
N ASN A 183 3.24 -0.88 13.85
CA ASN A 183 2.11 -0.03 14.23
C ASN A 183 1.43 -0.45 15.55
N THR A 184 1.59 -1.68 16.03
CA THR A 184 1.03 -2.10 17.35
C THR A 184 1.70 -1.45 18.54
N VAL A 185 2.82 -0.76 18.34
CA VAL A 185 3.53 -0.02 19.41
C VAL A 185 2.88 1.33 19.74
N SER A 186 1.89 1.79 18.96
CA SER A 186 1.35 3.14 19.16
C SER A 186 -0.18 3.20 19.01
N ALA A 187 -0.84 3.61 20.09
CA ALA A 187 -2.21 4.13 20.05
C ALA A 187 -2.28 5.53 19.41
N LEU A 188 -1.29 5.90 18.61
CA LEU A 188 -1.17 7.20 17.96
C LEU A 188 -2.06 7.25 16.72
N SER A 189 -2.64 8.40 16.47
CA SER A 189 -3.33 8.71 15.22
C SER A 189 -2.37 8.60 14.03
N PRO A 190 -2.84 8.45 12.78
CA PRO A 190 -1.98 8.42 11.60
C PRO A 190 -0.98 9.59 11.54
N ALA A 191 -1.41 10.81 11.91
CA ALA A 191 -0.53 11.98 11.96
C ALA A 191 0.57 11.84 13.03
N GLU A 192 0.23 11.33 14.21
CA GLU A 192 1.20 11.08 15.30
C GLU A 192 2.17 9.96 14.96
N GLN A 193 1.74 8.95 14.19
CA GLN A 193 2.61 7.90 13.67
C GLN A 193 3.62 8.47 12.67
N ILE A 194 3.19 9.34 11.74
CA ILE A 194 4.07 10.06 10.82
C ILE A 194 5.13 10.83 11.60
N VAL A 195 4.71 11.60 12.60
CA VAL A 195 5.62 12.39 13.44
C VAL A 195 6.61 11.50 14.21
N ALA A 196 6.14 10.39 14.78
CA ALA A 196 7.00 9.46 15.50
C ALA A 196 8.06 8.81 14.58
N GLU A 197 7.71 8.45 13.34
CA GLU A 197 8.67 7.90 12.37
C GLU A 197 9.62 8.97 11.84
N LEU A 198 9.13 10.19 11.56
CA LEU A 198 9.98 11.32 11.21
C LEU A 198 10.99 11.64 12.32
N ALA A 199 10.59 11.54 13.59
CA ALA A 199 11.47 11.71 14.74
C ALA A 199 12.55 10.61 14.81
N LYS A 200 12.21 9.35 14.56
CA LYS A 200 13.18 8.22 14.55
C LYS A 200 14.28 8.39 13.50
N ILE A 201 13.93 8.94 12.34
CA ILE A 201 14.90 9.20 11.26
C ILE A 201 15.55 10.58 11.36
N GLY A 202 15.33 11.30 12.47
CA GLY A 202 15.98 12.58 12.74
C GLY A 202 15.42 13.76 11.93
N ILE A 203 14.23 13.61 11.34
CA ILE A 203 13.58 14.66 10.54
C ILE A 203 12.74 15.60 11.39
N TYR A 204 12.44 15.23 12.64
CA TYR A 204 11.56 16.01 13.52
C TYR A 204 12.22 16.30 14.88
N SER A 205 12.08 17.53 15.36
CA SER A 205 12.69 18.02 16.60
C SER A 205 11.78 18.12 17.83
N GLY A 206 10.59 17.50 17.79
CA GLY A 206 9.76 17.34 19.00
C GLY A 206 8.81 18.49 19.33
N ASN A 207 8.40 19.34 18.37
CA ASN A 207 7.39 20.37 18.64
C ASN A 207 5.97 19.80 18.53
N PRO A 208 5.17 19.72 19.64
CA PRO A 208 3.82 19.18 19.61
C PRO A 208 2.83 19.99 18.76
N ASP A 209 3.05 21.31 18.59
CA ASP A 209 2.20 22.16 17.75
C ASP A 209 2.27 21.79 16.27
N PHE A 210 3.39 21.26 15.80
CA PHE A 210 3.55 20.80 14.43
C PHE A 210 2.57 19.67 14.05
N THR A 211 2.29 18.76 14.98
CA THR A 211 1.34 17.66 14.76
C THR A 211 -0.10 18.18 14.59
N GLU A 212 -0.48 19.16 15.38
CA GLU A 212 -1.82 19.75 15.30
C GLU A 212 -1.98 20.61 14.04
N GLN A 213 -0.96 21.31 13.63
CA GLN A 213 -0.93 22.08 12.40
C GLN A 213 -0.97 21.18 11.14
N LEU A 214 -0.30 20.04 11.18
CA LEU A 214 -0.43 19.00 10.14
C LEU A 214 -1.89 18.52 10.03
N ARG A 215 -2.58 18.32 11.16
CA ARG A 215 -3.99 17.89 11.19
C ARG A 215 -4.94 18.95 10.63
N GLN A 216 -4.68 20.21 10.92
CA GLN A 216 -5.57 21.32 10.54
C GLN A 216 -5.36 21.81 9.12
N GLY A 217 -4.25 21.39 8.46
CA GLY A 217 -3.88 21.86 7.12
C GLY A 217 -3.58 23.37 7.06
N ASN A 218 -3.37 24.00 8.21
CA ASN A 218 -3.03 25.43 8.35
C ASN A 218 -1.51 25.56 8.47
N TRP A 219 -0.85 25.72 7.35
CA TRP A 219 0.57 26.00 7.28
C TRP A 219 0.78 27.52 7.14
N ASP A 220 1.71 28.05 7.91
CA ASP A 220 2.28 29.36 7.62
C ASP A 220 3.58 29.20 6.81
N ASP A 221 4.10 30.32 6.31
CA ASP A 221 5.27 30.34 5.44
C ASP A 221 6.53 29.79 6.13
N GLU A 222 6.69 30.07 7.42
CA GLU A 222 7.83 29.62 8.22
C GLU A 222 7.82 28.10 8.39
N GLN A 223 6.67 27.54 8.66
CA GLN A 223 6.46 26.09 8.82
C GLN A 223 6.67 25.35 7.51
N PHE A 224 6.20 25.90 6.41
CA PHE A 224 6.39 25.32 5.08
C PHE A 224 7.89 25.31 4.70
N GLU A 225 8.60 26.41 4.90
CA GLU A 225 10.05 26.48 4.64
C GLU A 225 10.84 25.54 5.55
N LEU A 226 10.49 25.42 6.82
CA LEU A 226 11.11 24.49 7.77
C LEU A 226 10.92 23.04 7.32
N LEU A 227 9.72 22.68 6.86
CA LEU A 227 9.45 21.34 6.30
C LEU A 227 10.29 21.07 5.06
N LEU A 228 10.30 22.01 4.10
CA LEU A 228 11.10 21.89 2.88
C LEU A 228 12.59 21.70 3.19
N GLN A 229 13.14 22.51 4.08
CA GLN A 229 14.55 22.41 4.50
C GLN A 229 14.84 21.05 5.17
N THR A 230 13.91 20.58 6.01
CA THR A 230 14.03 19.30 6.69
C THR A 230 14.00 18.13 5.71
N LEU A 231 13.12 18.17 4.72
CA LEU A 231 13.05 17.17 3.66
C LEU A 231 14.31 17.19 2.78
N LYS A 232 14.79 18.38 2.38
CA LYS A 232 16.06 18.54 1.62
C LYS A 232 17.24 17.96 2.38
N LYS A 233 17.39 18.30 3.66
CA LYS A 233 18.47 17.82 4.52
C LYS A 233 18.50 16.30 4.65
N ASN A 234 17.33 15.65 4.65
CA ASN A 234 17.18 14.22 4.90
C ASN A 234 16.80 13.41 3.65
N LYS A 235 16.88 14.00 2.46
CA LYS A 235 16.49 13.37 1.18
C LYS A 235 17.07 11.96 1.03
N ALA A 236 18.37 11.78 1.28
CA ALA A 236 19.03 10.49 1.15
C ALA A 236 18.47 9.41 2.13
N THR A 237 17.95 9.83 3.28
CA THR A 237 17.27 8.92 4.23
C THR A 237 15.89 8.58 3.72
N PHE A 238 15.16 9.55 3.21
CA PHE A 238 13.85 9.39 2.59
C PHE A 238 13.90 8.43 1.40
N ASP A 239 14.85 8.60 0.50
CA ASP A 239 15.01 7.77 -0.69
C ASP A 239 15.29 6.30 -0.34
N ARG A 240 15.87 6.04 0.84
CA ARG A 240 16.17 4.68 1.35
C ARG A 240 15.00 4.02 2.08
N LEU A 241 13.94 4.76 2.43
CA LEU A 241 12.79 4.15 3.06
C LEU A 241 12.09 3.20 2.06
N PRO A 242 11.68 2.01 2.52
CA PRO A 242 10.84 1.14 1.70
C PRO A 242 9.58 1.87 1.23
N ASP A 243 9.14 1.65 0.00
CA ASP A 243 7.96 2.32 -0.54
C ASP A 243 6.70 2.09 0.30
N ALA A 244 6.57 0.90 0.88
CA ALA A 244 5.50 0.60 1.82
C ALA A 244 5.51 1.52 3.06
N VAL A 245 6.68 1.88 3.58
CA VAL A 245 6.81 2.83 4.71
C VAL A 245 6.48 4.25 4.26
N LYS A 246 6.91 4.65 3.07
CA LYS A 246 6.57 5.97 2.50
C LYS A 246 5.05 6.14 2.31
N ILE A 247 4.37 5.08 1.86
CA ILE A 247 2.91 5.03 1.71
C ILE A 247 2.23 5.16 3.07
N LEU A 248 2.66 4.38 4.07
CA LEU A 248 2.12 4.43 5.43
C LEU A 248 2.30 5.78 6.11
N LEU A 249 3.42 6.44 5.85
CA LEU A 249 3.68 7.77 6.39
C LEU A 249 2.87 8.85 5.66
N GLY A 250 2.01 8.49 4.68
CA GLY A 250 1.28 9.45 3.87
C GLY A 250 2.17 10.38 3.04
N LEU A 251 3.48 10.07 2.97
CA LEU A 251 4.48 10.92 2.32
C LEU A 251 4.21 11.10 0.83
N TYR A 252 3.45 10.18 0.22
CA TYR A 252 3.03 10.27 -1.16
C TYR A 252 1.64 10.87 -1.38
N ILE A 253 0.80 10.93 -0.36
CA ILE A 253 -0.61 11.29 -0.51
C ILE A 253 -1.02 12.46 0.38
N GLU A 254 -0.88 12.36 1.70
CA GLU A 254 -1.37 13.39 2.62
C GLU A 254 -0.45 14.61 2.69
N LEU A 255 0.85 14.40 2.88
CA LEU A 255 1.81 15.50 2.97
C LEU A 255 1.89 16.29 1.65
N PRO A 256 2.03 15.64 0.47
CA PRO A 256 1.94 16.33 -0.81
C PRO A 256 0.60 17.05 -1.02
N ASN A 257 -0.53 16.47 -0.64
CA ASN A 257 -1.84 17.11 -0.79
C ASN A 257 -1.98 18.35 0.10
N GLN A 258 -1.47 18.31 1.32
CA GLN A 258 -1.46 19.46 2.22
C GLN A 258 -0.54 20.57 1.74
N MET A 259 0.67 20.21 1.29
CA MET A 259 1.63 21.15 0.69
C MET A 259 1.06 21.84 -0.53
N LEU A 260 0.36 21.09 -1.40
CA LEU A 260 -0.31 21.66 -2.56
C LEU A 260 -1.50 22.50 -2.20
N GLY A 261 -2.32 22.08 -1.23
CA GLY A 261 -3.39 22.91 -0.71
C GLY A 261 -2.89 24.24 -0.14
N TYR A 262 -1.68 24.29 0.42
CA TYR A 262 -1.00 25.52 0.80
C TYR A 262 -0.60 26.34 -0.43
N ILE A 263 0.08 25.72 -1.39
CA ILE A 263 0.51 26.37 -2.65
C ILE A 263 -0.70 26.90 -3.44
N GLU A 264 -1.80 26.16 -3.51
CA GLU A 264 -3.04 26.58 -4.19
C GLU A 264 -3.71 27.80 -3.54
N ARG A 265 -3.48 28.03 -2.24
CA ARG A 265 -3.97 29.22 -1.54
C ARG A 265 -3.11 30.46 -1.73
N SER A 266 -1.87 30.27 -2.19
CA SER A 266 -0.96 31.36 -2.54
C SER A 266 -1.30 31.93 -3.91
N THR A 267 -0.90 33.14 -4.22
CA THR A 267 -1.29 33.82 -5.47
C THR A 267 -0.06 34.30 -6.28
N GLY A 268 -0.21 34.28 -7.61
CA GLY A 268 0.73 34.92 -8.53
C GLY A 268 2.13 34.31 -8.55
N GLU A 269 3.17 35.14 -8.46
CA GLU A 269 4.57 34.74 -8.55
C GLU A 269 5.01 33.90 -7.35
N GLU A 270 4.42 34.12 -6.19
CA GLU A 270 4.68 33.35 -4.97
C GLU A 270 4.27 31.90 -5.14
N GLN A 271 3.10 31.64 -5.71
CA GLN A 271 2.65 30.28 -6.02
C GLN A 271 3.63 29.55 -6.94
N LYS A 272 4.14 30.23 -7.95
CA LYS A 272 5.12 29.68 -8.88
C LYS A 272 6.42 29.29 -8.16
N GLN A 273 6.96 30.17 -7.32
CA GLN A 273 8.17 29.92 -6.54
C GLN A 273 8.00 28.75 -5.56
N LEU A 274 6.85 28.62 -4.93
CA LEU A 274 6.53 27.50 -4.04
C LEU A 274 6.44 26.18 -4.82
N TYR A 275 5.86 26.18 -6.03
CA TYR A 275 5.88 25.03 -6.91
C TYR A 275 7.29 24.61 -7.29
N GLU A 276 8.13 25.54 -7.70
CA GLU A 276 9.52 25.26 -8.08
C GLU A 276 10.30 24.66 -6.90
N LYS A 277 10.18 25.23 -5.70
CA LYS A 277 10.79 24.69 -4.49
C LYS A 277 10.29 23.27 -4.15
N TYR A 278 9.01 23.01 -4.33
CA TYR A 278 8.41 21.71 -4.08
C TYR A 278 8.90 20.65 -5.07
N PHE A 279 8.97 21.00 -6.36
CA PHE A 279 9.44 20.07 -7.39
C PHE A 279 10.95 19.82 -7.31
N ASP A 280 11.75 20.75 -6.83
CA ASP A 280 13.17 20.53 -6.56
C ASP A 280 13.43 19.45 -5.48
N LEU A 281 12.44 19.13 -4.66
CA LEU A 281 12.53 18.07 -3.64
C LEU A 281 12.29 16.68 -4.20
N LEU A 282 11.55 16.56 -5.29
CA LEU A 282 11.15 15.31 -5.88
C LEU A 282 12.22 14.80 -6.84
N SER A 283 12.47 13.49 -6.87
CA SER A 283 13.23 12.89 -7.98
C SER A 283 12.39 12.96 -9.26
N VAL A 284 13.02 12.88 -10.44
CA VAL A 284 12.31 12.95 -11.72
C VAL A 284 11.22 11.88 -11.84
N GLU A 285 11.46 10.68 -11.32
CA GLU A 285 10.47 9.58 -11.27
C GLU A 285 9.31 9.88 -10.31
N ASP A 286 9.60 10.51 -9.17
CA ASP A 286 8.59 10.93 -8.20
C ASP A 286 7.73 12.09 -8.71
N VAL A 287 8.31 13.01 -9.50
CA VAL A 287 7.59 14.15 -10.11
C VAL A 287 6.48 13.66 -11.02
N GLU A 288 6.74 12.69 -11.89
CA GLU A 288 5.76 12.22 -12.87
C GLU A 288 4.60 11.48 -12.18
N SER A 289 4.90 10.60 -11.22
CA SER A 289 3.89 9.90 -10.44
C SER A 289 3.10 10.83 -9.53
N THR A 290 3.73 11.85 -8.95
CA THR A 290 3.09 12.86 -8.13
C THR A 290 2.20 13.77 -8.97
N LEU A 291 2.65 14.25 -10.14
CA LEU A 291 1.83 15.05 -11.06
C LEU A 291 0.57 14.30 -11.53
N ILE A 292 0.67 13.01 -11.79
CA ILE A 292 -0.47 12.17 -12.16
C ILE A 292 -1.48 12.11 -11.00
N ARG A 293 -1.02 11.90 -9.76
CA ARG A 293 -1.86 11.86 -8.56
C ARG A 293 -2.53 13.20 -8.27
N LEU A 294 -1.80 14.30 -8.48
CA LEU A 294 -2.29 15.67 -8.28
C LEU A 294 -3.35 16.07 -9.31
N LYS A 295 -3.16 15.70 -10.56
CA LYS A 295 -4.19 15.88 -11.61
C LYS A 295 -5.45 15.11 -11.27
N CYS A 296 -5.33 13.89 -10.74
CA CYS A 296 -6.46 13.08 -10.28
C CYS A 296 -7.17 13.70 -9.07
N ALA A 297 -6.43 14.21 -8.08
CA ALA A 297 -7.00 14.87 -6.91
C ALA A 297 -7.71 16.20 -7.27
N ALA A 298 -7.13 17.01 -8.16
CA ALA A 298 -7.73 18.25 -8.64
C ALA A 298 -9.02 18.02 -9.44
N ILE A 299 -9.08 16.93 -10.23
CA ILE A 299 -10.29 16.53 -10.95
C ILE A 299 -11.39 16.09 -10.00
N HIS A 300 -11.03 15.43 -8.89
CA HIS A 300 -12.00 15.00 -7.86
C HIS A 300 -12.60 16.19 -7.09
N ARG A 301 -11.80 17.22 -6.78
CA ARG A 301 -12.30 18.44 -6.09
C ARG A 301 -13.27 19.25 -6.97
N LYS A 302 -12.98 19.44 -8.25
CA LYS A 302 -13.87 20.15 -9.19
C LYS A 302 -15.22 19.45 -9.45
N ARG A 303 -15.38 18.20 -9.03
CA ARG A 303 -16.67 17.46 -9.12
C ARG A 303 -17.49 17.52 -7.84
N LYS A 304 -16.95 18.10 -6.76
CA LYS A 304 -17.65 18.27 -5.47
C LYS A 304 -18.13 19.73 -5.26
N GLU A 305 -17.72 20.68 -6.12
CA GLU A 305 -18.28 22.01 -6.27
C GLU A 305 -19.33 22.03 -7.40
#